data_5b0f5339b54526afce2b38f32123311d
#
_entry.id   5b0f5339b54526afce2b38f32123311d
#
_cell.length_a   1.000
_cell.length_b   1.000
_cell.length_c   1.000
_cell.angle_alpha   90.00
_cell.angle_beta   90.00
_cell.angle_gamma   90.00
#
_symmetry.space_group_name_H-M   'P 1'
#
loop_
_entity.id
_entity.type
_entity.pdbx_description
1 polymer ?
#
loop_
_entity_poly.entity_id
_entity_poly.type
_entity_poly.pdbx_seq_one_letter_code
_entity_poly.pdbx_strand_id
1 'polypeptide(L)'
;MKINLETAINFVIDQNQLPKFFSSKVLNEAQSVKIEIDKLDRKNLSELPFVTIDGIDAKDFDDAVYCKQQKDNFNLLVAIADVSLYVKQNSCLDKEAYIRGTSIYFPQYVIPMLPEELSNNLCSLKPCEMRPVLVADIKLNADGEIKKYSFYQAIIESKIRLCYEDFNEEFEYKKNLGNEIKNSLKNLKKLTILRLKKKIARKALNFSTKAHKLDLSKDGYVKKIGFGASLKSQKVIEECMLLANECAANFLNIKMKMCPYRIHEEPEETKIDHLMKLVLKRSFSNKASKIDQLHLINSKVKDDDCLLYTSPSPRDFE
;
A
#
# COMPACT_ATOMS: atom_id res chain seq x y z
N MET A 1 -30.05 -8.82 -16.89
CA MET A 1 -28.96 -9.44 -17.66
C MET A 1 -27.95 -9.99 -16.67
N LYS A 2 -27.61 -11.26 -16.71
CA LYS A 2 -26.55 -11.82 -15.84
C LYS A 2 -25.19 -11.50 -16.49
N ILE A 3 -24.32 -10.80 -15.78
CA ILE A 3 -22.99 -10.43 -16.27
C ILE A 3 -22.00 -11.50 -15.80
N ASN A 4 -21.35 -12.16 -16.76
CA ASN A 4 -20.21 -13.02 -16.47
C ASN A 4 -18.97 -12.15 -16.31
N LEU A 5 -18.25 -12.31 -15.19
CA LEU A 5 -17.12 -11.46 -14.84
C LEU A 5 -15.97 -11.56 -15.84
N GLU A 6 -15.64 -12.78 -16.28
CA GLU A 6 -14.57 -12.99 -17.25
C GLU A 6 -14.83 -12.28 -18.58
N THR A 7 -16.07 -12.38 -19.07
CA THR A 7 -16.50 -11.67 -20.30
C THR A 7 -16.40 -10.16 -20.11
N ALA A 8 -16.80 -9.64 -18.94
CA ALA A 8 -16.72 -8.22 -18.64
C ALA A 8 -15.27 -7.74 -18.55
N ILE A 9 -14.38 -8.51 -17.90
CA ILE A 9 -12.95 -8.20 -17.81
C ILE A 9 -12.32 -8.18 -19.22
N ASN A 10 -12.57 -9.20 -20.05
CA ASN A 10 -12.03 -9.25 -21.40
C ASN A 10 -12.51 -8.08 -22.25
N PHE A 11 -13.79 -7.70 -22.12
CA PHE A 11 -14.33 -6.52 -22.80
C PHE A 11 -13.58 -5.24 -22.41
N VAL A 12 -13.31 -5.03 -21.11
CA VAL A 12 -12.55 -3.86 -20.61
C VAL A 12 -11.10 -3.90 -21.10
N ILE A 13 -10.47 -5.06 -21.10
CA ILE A 13 -9.11 -5.25 -21.62
C ILE A 13 -9.02 -4.85 -23.09
N ASP A 14 -9.95 -5.34 -23.90
CA ASP A 14 -9.98 -5.07 -25.35
C ASP A 14 -10.29 -3.61 -25.64
N GLN A 15 -11.29 -3.02 -24.95
CA GLN A 15 -11.68 -1.62 -25.12
C GLN A 15 -10.54 -0.64 -24.78
N ASN A 16 -9.72 -0.97 -23.77
CA ASN A 16 -8.63 -0.11 -23.33
C ASN A 16 -7.26 -0.57 -23.86
N GLN A 17 -7.23 -1.56 -24.75
CA GLN A 17 -6.01 -2.11 -25.34
C GLN A 17 -4.95 -2.47 -24.30
N LEU A 18 -5.38 -3.07 -23.17
CA LEU A 18 -4.48 -3.39 -22.07
C LEU A 18 -3.57 -4.57 -22.44
N PRO A 19 -2.26 -4.52 -22.05
CA PRO A 19 -1.28 -5.53 -22.42
C PRO A 19 -1.48 -6.82 -21.63
N LYS A 20 -2.35 -7.71 -22.09
CA LYS A 20 -2.75 -8.94 -21.39
C LYS A 20 -1.60 -9.96 -21.28
N PHE A 21 -0.79 -10.09 -22.31
CA PHE A 21 0.25 -11.13 -22.39
C PHE A 21 1.66 -10.54 -22.45
N PHE A 22 2.63 -11.28 -21.96
CA PHE A 22 4.04 -11.01 -22.15
C PHE A 22 4.56 -11.68 -23.40
N SER A 23 5.55 -11.07 -24.06
CA SER A 23 6.24 -11.71 -25.18
C SER A 23 7.12 -12.88 -24.70
N SER A 24 7.40 -13.83 -25.56
CA SER A 24 8.28 -14.97 -25.25
C SER A 24 9.68 -14.52 -24.80
N LYS A 25 10.19 -13.41 -25.33
CA LYS A 25 11.48 -12.84 -24.92
C LYS A 25 11.48 -12.42 -23.46
N VAL A 26 10.43 -11.73 -23.02
CA VAL A 26 10.26 -11.27 -21.64
C VAL A 26 10.11 -12.45 -20.68
N LEU A 27 9.31 -13.47 -21.07
CA LEU A 27 9.13 -14.66 -20.25
C LEU A 27 10.43 -15.47 -20.12
N ASN A 28 11.18 -15.65 -21.21
CA ASN A 28 12.46 -16.35 -21.17
C ASN A 28 13.50 -15.62 -20.33
N GLU A 29 13.51 -14.28 -20.41
CA GLU A 29 14.39 -13.48 -19.56
C GLU A 29 14.01 -13.64 -18.08
N ALA A 30 12.72 -13.56 -17.72
CA ALA A 30 12.25 -13.75 -16.35
C ALA A 30 12.66 -15.13 -15.78
N GLN A 31 12.54 -16.19 -16.57
CA GLN A 31 12.94 -17.55 -16.17
C GLN A 31 14.45 -17.74 -16.04
N SER A 32 15.24 -16.94 -16.76
CA SER A 32 16.70 -17.00 -16.72
C SER A 32 17.33 -16.26 -15.56
N VAL A 33 16.55 -15.40 -14.86
CA VAL A 33 17.06 -14.60 -13.72
C VAL A 33 17.43 -15.54 -12.57
N LYS A 34 18.68 -15.50 -12.18
CA LYS A 34 19.22 -16.24 -11.01
C LYS A 34 20.06 -15.31 -10.16
N ILE A 35 19.78 -15.26 -8.89
CA ILE A 35 20.53 -14.47 -7.91
C ILE A 35 21.12 -15.43 -6.87
N GLU A 36 22.45 -15.44 -6.75
CA GLU A 36 23.15 -16.15 -5.71
C GLU A 36 23.22 -15.27 -4.45
N ILE A 37 22.25 -15.44 -3.57
CA ILE A 37 22.05 -14.58 -2.39
C ILE A 37 23.31 -14.56 -1.51
N ASP A 38 23.98 -15.70 -1.34
CA ASP A 38 25.17 -15.84 -0.48
C ASP A 38 26.39 -15.04 -1.01
N LYS A 39 26.39 -14.67 -2.30
CA LYS A 39 27.45 -13.87 -2.91
C LYS A 39 27.19 -12.36 -2.86
N LEU A 40 26.02 -11.94 -2.37
CA LEU A 40 25.68 -10.52 -2.28
C LEU A 40 26.38 -9.89 -1.07
N ASP A 41 27.10 -8.80 -1.30
CA ASP A 41 27.64 -7.95 -0.22
C ASP A 41 26.52 -7.08 0.36
N ARG A 42 25.71 -7.71 1.24
CA ARG A 42 24.55 -7.09 1.87
C ARG A 42 24.49 -7.42 3.35
N LYS A 43 23.90 -6.52 4.12
CA LYS A 43 23.70 -6.74 5.55
C LYS A 43 22.75 -7.92 5.78
N ASN A 44 23.19 -8.93 6.53
CA ASN A 44 22.32 -10.03 6.89
C ASN A 44 21.42 -9.65 8.08
N LEU A 45 20.11 -9.70 7.88
CA LEU A 45 19.06 -9.46 8.87
C LEU A 45 18.09 -10.64 8.97
N SER A 46 18.46 -11.81 8.49
CA SER A 46 17.60 -13.00 8.45
C SER A 46 17.12 -13.45 9.82
N GLU A 47 17.89 -13.16 10.89
CA GLU A 47 17.53 -13.49 12.26
C GLU A 47 16.42 -12.58 12.84
N LEU A 48 16.19 -11.40 12.27
CA LEU A 48 15.15 -10.51 12.78
C LEU A 48 13.76 -11.03 12.39
N PRO A 49 12.78 -10.92 13.30
CA PRO A 49 11.43 -11.46 13.06
C PRO A 49 10.60 -10.53 12.17
N PHE A 50 11.04 -10.37 10.92
CA PHE A 50 10.25 -9.72 9.88
C PHE A 50 9.00 -10.52 9.56
N VAL A 51 7.91 -9.82 9.31
CA VAL A 51 6.62 -10.40 8.89
C VAL A 51 6.06 -9.64 7.69
N THR A 52 5.37 -10.34 6.80
CA THR A 52 4.53 -9.72 5.76
C THR A 52 3.08 -9.74 6.22
N ILE A 53 2.31 -8.69 5.91
CA ILE A 53 0.89 -8.57 6.28
C ILE A 53 0.12 -8.05 5.07
N ASP A 54 -0.66 -8.91 4.43
CA ASP A 54 -1.32 -8.65 3.15
C ASP A 54 -2.76 -9.17 3.12
N GLY A 55 -3.47 -8.90 2.03
CA GLY A 55 -4.77 -9.52 1.77
C GLY A 55 -4.68 -11.03 1.61
N ILE A 56 -5.78 -11.73 1.85
CA ILE A 56 -5.80 -13.21 1.81
C ILE A 56 -5.39 -13.77 0.43
N ASP A 57 -5.75 -13.07 -0.64
CA ASP A 57 -5.50 -13.50 -2.02
C ASP A 57 -4.15 -13.00 -2.58
N ALA A 58 -3.38 -12.20 -1.82
CA ALA A 58 -2.10 -11.68 -2.26
C ALA A 58 -1.06 -12.81 -2.41
N LYS A 59 -0.24 -12.71 -3.47
CA LYS A 59 0.89 -13.61 -3.75
C LYS A 59 2.20 -12.85 -3.89
N ASP A 60 2.13 -11.57 -4.15
CA ASP A 60 3.20 -10.59 -4.34
C ASP A 60 3.41 -9.82 -3.03
N PHE A 61 4.26 -10.35 -2.16
CA PHE A 61 4.58 -9.72 -0.88
C PHE A 61 5.74 -8.76 -1.09
N ASP A 62 5.42 -7.48 -1.29
CA ASP A 62 6.40 -6.46 -1.66
C ASP A 62 7.11 -5.87 -0.45
N ASP A 63 6.51 -5.92 0.74
CA ASP A 63 7.04 -5.35 1.96
C ASP A 63 6.99 -6.30 3.16
N ALA A 64 7.98 -6.17 4.03
CA ALA A 64 8.03 -6.83 5.32
C ALA A 64 8.42 -5.82 6.40
N VAL A 65 7.84 -5.96 7.59
CA VAL A 65 8.01 -5.01 8.67
C VAL A 65 8.50 -5.66 9.96
N TYR A 66 9.31 -4.91 10.71
CA TYR A 66 9.75 -5.26 12.05
C TYR A 66 9.84 -4.01 12.90
N CYS A 67 9.29 -4.04 14.12
CA CYS A 67 9.33 -2.91 15.04
C CYS A 67 9.80 -3.33 16.44
N LYS A 68 10.88 -2.70 16.90
CA LYS A 68 11.41 -2.87 18.26
C LYS A 68 11.21 -1.58 19.05
N GLN A 69 10.70 -1.70 20.27
CA GLN A 69 10.66 -0.61 21.23
C GLN A 69 11.89 -0.68 22.14
N GLN A 70 12.59 0.43 22.32
CA GLN A 70 13.71 0.58 23.26
C GLN A 70 13.41 1.76 24.18
N LYS A 71 13.13 1.48 25.45
CA LYS A 71 12.54 2.44 26.37
C LYS A 71 11.26 3.00 25.76
N ASP A 72 11.19 4.31 25.56
CA ASP A 72 10.02 4.98 24.96
C ASP A 72 10.15 5.19 23.43
N ASN A 73 11.31 4.91 22.85
CA ASN A 73 11.59 5.11 21.44
C ASN A 73 11.29 3.83 20.63
N PHE A 74 11.02 4.02 19.33
CA PHE A 74 10.79 2.93 18.40
C PHE A 74 11.90 2.86 17.36
N ASN A 75 12.28 1.64 17.00
CA ASN A 75 13.06 1.35 15.80
C ASN A 75 12.18 0.53 14.85
N LEU A 76 11.76 1.15 13.76
CA LEU A 76 10.95 0.53 12.70
C LEU A 76 11.88 0.19 11.53
N LEU A 77 11.89 -1.06 11.12
CA LEU A 77 12.52 -1.51 9.89
C LEU A 77 11.41 -1.86 8.89
N VAL A 78 11.46 -1.20 7.74
CA VAL A 78 10.59 -1.50 6.60
C VAL A 78 11.48 -2.03 5.48
N ALA A 79 11.31 -3.28 5.13
CA ALA A 79 12.05 -3.96 4.08
C ALA A 79 11.18 -4.06 2.83
N ILE A 80 11.68 -3.53 1.72
CA ILE A 80 11.01 -3.57 0.41
C ILE A 80 11.79 -4.48 -0.51
N ALA A 81 11.10 -5.34 -1.25
CA ALA A 81 11.72 -6.21 -2.25
C ALA A 81 12.60 -5.42 -3.23
N ASP A 82 13.85 -5.83 -3.40
CA ASP A 82 14.79 -5.15 -4.30
C ASP A 82 14.60 -5.62 -5.75
N VAL A 83 13.52 -5.16 -6.37
CA VAL A 83 13.17 -5.50 -7.77
C VAL A 83 14.29 -5.09 -8.73
N SER A 84 15.02 -4.01 -8.43
CA SER A 84 16.11 -3.50 -9.28
C SER A 84 17.30 -4.47 -9.41
N LEU A 85 17.42 -5.40 -8.46
CA LEU A 85 18.42 -6.46 -8.55
C LEU A 85 18.10 -7.46 -9.67
N TYR A 86 16.83 -7.73 -9.90
CA TYR A 86 16.32 -8.71 -10.86
C TYR A 86 16.09 -8.10 -12.24
N VAL A 87 15.51 -6.90 -12.30
CA VAL A 87 15.20 -6.18 -13.54
C VAL A 87 16.33 -5.23 -13.89
N LYS A 88 17.14 -5.60 -14.87
CA LYS A 88 18.29 -4.80 -15.29
C LYS A 88 17.88 -3.68 -16.25
N GLN A 89 18.51 -2.53 -16.11
CA GLN A 89 18.26 -1.38 -16.99
C GLN A 89 18.42 -1.76 -18.47
N ASN A 90 17.49 -1.32 -19.30
CA ASN A 90 17.40 -1.58 -20.75
C ASN A 90 17.18 -3.04 -21.16
N SER A 91 16.94 -3.97 -20.22
CA SER A 91 16.56 -5.35 -20.50
C SER A 91 15.18 -5.45 -21.15
N CYS A 92 14.78 -6.64 -21.61
CA CYS A 92 13.41 -6.84 -22.11
C CYS A 92 12.38 -6.68 -21.00
N LEU A 93 12.69 -7.13 -19.79
CA LEU A 93 11.85 -6.94 -18.59
C LEU A 93 11.65 -5.46 -18.25
N ASP A 94 12.74 -4.67 -18.26
CA ASP A 94 12.69 -3.23 -17.97
C ASP A 94 11.84 -2.46 -19.00
N LYS A 95 12.03 -2.74 -20.29
CA LYS A 95 11.27 -2.12 -21.37
C LYS A 95 9.77 -2.48 -21.29
N GLU A 96 9.46 -3.73 -21.02
CA GLU A 96 8.07 -4.18 -20.86
C GLU A 96 7.42 -3.54 -19.64
N ALA A 97 8.12 -3.51 -18.50
CA ALA A 97 7.65 -2.87 -17.28
C ALA A 97 7.42 -1.36 -17.49
N TYR A 98 8.28 -0.68 -18.23
CA TYR A 98 8.12 0.73 -18.58
C TYR A 98 6.87 0.98 -19.42
N ILE A 99 6.59 0.12 -20.41
CA ILE A 99 5.39 0.22 -21.26
C ILE A 99 4.11 -0.01 -20.43
N ARG A 100 4.12 -1.02 -19.54
CA ARG A 100 2.97 -1.31 -18.68
C ARG A 100 2.72 -0.24 -17.62
N GLY A 101 3.78 0.29 -17.03
CA GLY A 101 3.78 1.33 -16.02
C GLY A 101 3.25 0.91 -14.64
N THR A 102 2.31 -0.03 -14.59
CA THR A 102 1.69 -0.54 -13.34
C THR A 102 1.07 -1.92 -13.55
N SER A 103 0.79 -2.63 -12.46
CA SER A 103 -0.13 -3.77 -12.47
C SER A 103 -1.57 -3.28 -12.47
N ILE A 104 -2.47 -4.01 -13.13
CA ILE A 104 -3.90 -3.68 -13.22
C ILE A 104 -4.69 -4.77 -12.52
N TYR A 105 -5.44 -4.38 -11.49
CA TYR A 105 -6.18 -5.31 -10.64
C TYR A 105 -7.66 -5.29 -11.01
N PHE A 106 -8.15 -6.42 -11.50
CA PHE A 106 -9.57 -6.72 -11.64
C PHE A 106 -10.03 -7.63 -10.49
N PRO A 107 -11.33 -7.74 -10.25
CA PRO A 107 -11.82 -8.77 -9.34
C PRO A 107 -11.37 -10.16 -9.79
N GLN A 108 -10.61 -10.86 -8.95
CA GLN A 108 -10.06 -12.22 -9.19
C GLN A 108 -9.10 -12.38 -10.39
N TYR A 109 -8.68 -11.28 -11.04
CA TYR A 109 -7.74 -11.32 -12.14
C TYR A 109 -6.78 -10.13 -12.10
N VAL A 110 -5.52 -10.37 -12.40
CA VAL A 110 -4.49 -9.32 -12.41
C VAL A 110 -3.74 -9.36 -13.73
N ILE A 111 -3.52 -8.20 -14.34
CA ILE A 111 -2.52 -8.02 -15.40
C ILE A 111 -1.27 -7.44 -14.70
N PRO A 112 -0.24 -8.26 -14.44
CA PRO A 112 0.91 -7.79 -13.68
C PRO A 112 1.84 -6.94 -14.53
N MET A 113 2.55 -5.98 -13.89
CA MET A 113 3.58 -5.18 -14.53
C MET A 113 4.82 -6.03 -14.89
N LEU A 114 5.16 -6.99 -14.05
CA LEU A 114 6.25 -7.94 -14.24
C LEU A 114 5.70 -9.36 -14.33
N PRO A 115 6.35 -10.30 -15.06
CA PRO A 115 5.96 -11.71 -15.07
C PRO A 115 5.85 -12.29 -13.65
N GLU A 116 4.90 -13.22 -13.46
CA GLU A 116 4.62 -13.82 -12.15
C GLU A 116 5.84 -14.55 -11.56
N GLU A 117 6.76 -15.03 -12.40
CA GLU A 117 8.05 -15.57 -11.94
C GLU A 117 8.84 -14.57 -11.11
N LEU A 118 8.73 -13.30 -11.42
CA LEU A 118 9.34 -12.23 -10.61
C LEU A 118 8.39 -11.77 -9.51
N SER A 119 7.19 -11.28 -9.85
CA SER A 119 6.29 -10.64 -8.90
C SER A 119 5.81 -11.59 -7.79
N ASN A 120 5.40 -12.80 -8.16
CA ASN A 120 4.84 -13.77 -7.21
C ASN A 120 5.88 -14.75 -6.66
N ASN A 121 7.13 -14.74 -7.16
CA ASN A 121 8.17 -15.67 -6.77
C ASN A 121 9.45 -14.97 -6.32
N LEU A 122 10.33 -14.59 -7.25
CA LEU A 122 11.69 -14.12 -6.90
C LEU A 122 11.70 -12.81 -6.11
N CYS A 123 10.80 -11.88 -6.41
CA CYS A 123 10.67 -10.61 -5.68
C CYS A 123 9.78 -10.74 -4.43
N SER A 124 8.86 -11.72 -4.39
CA SER A 124 7.94 -11.86 -3.27
C SER A 124 8.66 -12.29 -1.98
N LEU A 125 8.44 -11.56 -0.89
CA LEU A 125 9.03 -11.82 0.42
C LEU A 125 8.34 -12.97 1.14
N LYS A 126 8.39 -14.15 0.50
CA LYS A 126 7.76 -15.37 1.01
C LYS A 126 8.32 -15.79 2.36
N PRO A 127 7.50 -16.39 3.25
CA PRO A 127 7.97 -16.87 4.54
C PRO A 127 9.02 -17.97 4.40
N CYS A 128 10.01 -17.96 5.28
CA CYS A 128 11.10 -18.92 5.34
C CYS A 128 12.00 -18.97 4.09
N GLU A 129 11.99 -17.90 3.29
CA GLU A 129 12.89 -17.74 2.15
C GLU A 129 13.72 -16.48 2.30
N MET A 130 15.03 -16.59 2.10
CA MET A 130 15.90 -15.42 2.08
C MET A 130 15.65 -14.58 0.84
N ARG A 131 15.51 -13.26 1.03
CA ARG A 131 15.25 -12.30 -0.05
C ARG A 131 16.12 -11.06 0.10
N PRO A 132 16.69 -10.57 -1.00
CA PRO A 132 17.39 -9.28 -1.03
C PRO A 132 16.36 -8.16 -1.02
N VAL A 133 16.62 -7.19 -0.15
CA VAL A 133 15.71 -6.06 0.11
C VAL A 133 16.46 -4.74 0.22
N LEU A 134 15.72 -3.64 0.05
CA LEU A 134 16.11 -2.31 0.48
C LEU A 134 15.40 -2.02 1.82
N VAL A 135 16.16 -1.71 2.84
CA VAL A 135 15.63 -1.45 4.19
C VAL A 135 15.64 0.03 4.50
N ALA A 136 14.48 0.55 4.91
CA ALA A 136 14.35 1.81 5.63
C ALA A 136 14.45 1.51 7.14
N ASP A 137 15.53 1.93 7.77
CA ASP A 137 15.78 1.83 9.22
C ASP A 137 15.44 3.18 9.85
N ILE A 138 14.29 3.26 10.53
CA ILE A 138 13.69 4.49 11.01
C ILE A 138 13.64 4.51 12.53
N LYS A 139 14.31 5.47 13.15
CA LYS A 139 14.28 5.71 14.59
C LYS A 139 13.27 6.81 14.92
N LEU A 140 12.30 6.48 15.76
CA LEU A 140 11.26 7.40 16.17
C LEU A 140 11.31 7.61 17.71
N ASN A 141 10.91 8.80 18.15
CA ASN A 141 10.77 9.08 19.58
C ASN A 141 9.46 8.52 20.17
N ALA A 142 9.24 8.75 21.46
CA ALA A 142 8.05 8.35 22.20
C ALA A 142 6.73 8.87 21.60
N ASP A 143 6.78 9.99 20.89
CA ASP A 143 5.62 10.60 20.23
C ASP A 143 5.41 10.10 18.79
N GLY A 144 6.24 9.16 18.31
CA GLY A 144 6.19 8.65 16.94
C GLY A 144 6.72 9.64 15.89
N GLU A 145 7.64 10.56 16.25
CA GLU A 145 8.33 11.45 15.31
C GLU A 145 9.64 10.86 14.85
N ILE A 146 9.94 11.04 13.57
CA ILE A 146 11.19 10.60 12.96
C ILE A 146 12.35 11.43 13.55
N LYS A 147 13.32 10.75 14.16
CA LYS A 147 14.56 11.36 14.67
C LYS A 147 15.75 11.12 13.75
N LYS A 148 15.82 9.94 13.19
CA LYS A 148 16.91 9.54 12.29
C LYS A 148 16.42 8.41 11.40
N TYR A 149 16.92 8.37 10.18
CA TYR A 149 16.69 7.25 9.27
C TYR A 149 17.93 6.96 8.44
N SER A 150 18.01 5.74 7.93
CA SER A 150 19.02 5.31 6.97
C SER A 150 18.47 4.27 6.04
N PHE A 151 19.01 4.23 4.82
CA PHE A 151 18.68 3.22 3.81
C PHE A 151 19.91 2.38 3.52
N TYR A 152 19.71 1.08 3.44
CA TYR A 152 20.77 0.14 3.08
C TYR A 152 20.18 -1.13 2.46
N GLN A 153 20.99 -1.80 1.66
CA GLN A 153 20.66 -3.10 1.10
C GLN A 153 20.89 -4.19 2.14
N ALA A 154 19.94 -5.14 2.22
CA ALA A 154 20.03 -6.23 3.18
C ALA A 154 19.48 -7.53 2.58
N ILE A 155 19.67 -8.61 3.32
CA ILE A 155 19.01 -9.90 3.12
C ILE A 155 18.15 -10.14 4.35
N ILE A 156 16.88 -10.44 4.14
CA ILE A 156 15.95 -10.82 5.20
C ILE A 156 15.36 -12.21 4.93
N GLU A 157 14.80 -12.79 5.97
CA GLU A 157 13.90 -13.93 5.89
C GLU A 157 12.61 -13.56 6.60
N SER A 158 11.51 -13.46 5.87
CA SER A 158 10.19 -13.27 6.49
C SER A 158 9.85 -14.51 7.32
N LYS A 159 9.56 -14.35 8.61
CA LYS A 159 9.28 -15.49 9.49
C LYS A 159 7.88 -16.06 9.31
N ILE A 160 6.94 -15.21 8.89
CA ILE A 160 5.56 -15.64 8.68
C ILE A 160 4.82 -14.63 7.78
N ARG A 161 3.94 -15.15 6.93
CA ARG A 161 2.94 -14.37 6.24
C ARG A 161 1.67 -14.29 7.09
N LEU A 162 1.19 -13.09 7.35
CA LEU A 162 -0.04 -12.78 8.06
C LEU A 162 -1.07 -12.19 7.08
N CYS A 163 -2.36 -12.41 7.34
CA CYS A 163 -3.44 -11.81 6.56
C CYS A 163 -4.12 -10.71 7.37
N TYR A 164 -4.58 -9.64 6.72
CA TYR A 164 -5.31 -8.56 7.37
C TYR A 164 -6.53 -9.08 8.14
N GLU A 165 -7.20 -10.08 7.61
CA GLU A 165 -8.41 -10.69 8.16
C GLU A 165 -8.16 -11.56 9.41
N ASP A 166 -6.91 -11.97 9.63
CA ASP A 166 -6.52 -12.75 10.81
C ASP A 166 -6.40 -11.90 12.08
N PHE A 167 -6.48 -10.57 11.97
CA PHE A 167 -6.46 -9.66 13.10
C PHE A 167 -7.88 -9.31 13.56
N ASN A 168 -8.04 -9.09 14.86
CA ASN A 168 -9.28 -8.55 15.41
C ASN A 168 -9.33 -7.01 15.29
N GLU A 169 -10.43 -6.40 15.73
CA GLU A 169 -10.61 -4.95 15.74
C GLU A 169 -9.54 -4.19 16.54
N GLU A 170 -8.85 -4.86 17.46
CA GLU A 170 -7.80 -4.28 18.27
C GLU A 170 -6.39 -4.55 17.72
N PHE A 171 -6.28 -5.09 16.49
CA PHE A 171 -5.01 -5.52 15.90
C PHE A 171 -4.30 -6.58 16.76
N GLU A 172 -5.03 -7.56 17.22
CA GLU A 172 -4.49 -8.74 17.86
C GLU A 172 -4.65 -9.94 16.94
N TYR A 173 -3.56 -10.68 16.74
CA TYR A 173 -3.58 -11.84 15.88
C TYR A 173 -4.28 -13.01 16.57
N LYS A 174 -5.20 -13.67 15.86
CA LYS A 174 -6.08 -14.70 16.40
C LYS A 174 -5.38 -16.02 16.75
N LYS A 175 -4.20 -16.29 16.17
CA LYS A 175 -3.46 -17.53 16.39
C LYS A 175 -2.24 -17.29 17.29
N ASN A 176 -1.65 -18.38 17.81
CA ASN A 176 -0.47 -18.26 18.64
C ASN A 176 0.78 -18.00 17.78
N LEU A 177 1.53 -16.97 18.13
CA LEU A 177 2.79 -16.57 17.47
C LEU A 177 3.94 -16.62 18.50
N GLY A 178 5.15 -16.76 18.01
CA GLY A 178 6.35 -16.63 18.83
C GLY A 178 6.42 -15.25 19.52
N ASN A 179 7.06 -15.20 20.71
CA ASN A 179 7.09 -14.00 21.54
C ASN A 179 7.71 -12.78 20.83
N GLU A 180 8.73 -12.98 20.01
CA GLU A 180 9.39 -11.89 19.29
C GLU A 180 8.48 -11.26 18.25
N ILE A 181 7.75 -12.08 17.48
CA ILE A 181 6.75 -11.60 16.51
C ILE A 181 5.61 -10.87 17.22
N LYS A 182 5.08 -11.45 18.33
CA LYS A 182 4.05 -10.79 19.14
C LYS A 182 4.50 -9.43 19.65
N ASN A 183 5.73 -9.32 20.12
CA ASN A 183 6.28 -8.06 20.60
C ASN A 183 6.43 -7.04 19.48
N SER A 184 6.89 -7.46 18.29
CA SER A 184 6.97 -6.60 17.10
C SER A 184 5.60 -6.07 16.71
N LEU A 185 4.58 -6.93 16.60
CA LEU A 185 3.19 -6.54 16.28
C LEU A 185 2.60 -5.58 17.33
N LYS A 186 2.86 -5.81 18.62
CA LYS A 186 2.44 -4.90 19.68
C LYS A 186 3.08 -3.52 19.56
N ASN A 187 4.36 -3.47 19.17
CA ASN A 187 5.07 -2.22 18.95
C ASN A 187 4.56 -1.48 17.71
N LEU A 188 4.28 -2.21 16.62
CA LEU A 188 3.63 -1.66 15.42
C LEU A 188 2.27 -1.04 15.76
N LYS A 189 1.42 -1.74 16.53
CA LYS A 189 0.14 -1.20 17.01
C LYS A 189 0.31 0.11 17.77
N LYS A 190 1.23 0.15 18.74
CA LYS A 190 1.51 1.34 19.53
C LYS A 190 1.95 2.51 18.66
N LEU A 191 2.92 2.26 17.77
CA LEU A 191 3.43 3.27 16.85
C LEU A 191 2.34 3.81 15.93
N THR A 192 1.51 2.94 15.37
CA THR A 192 0.38 3.34 14.51
C THR A 192 -0.60 4.25 15.25
N ILE A 193 -0.94 3.93 16.51
CA ILE A 193 -1.82 4.79 17.32
C ILE A 193 -1.23 6.20 17.50
N LEU A 194 0.08 6.29 17.74
CA LEU A 194 0.77 7.59 17.87
C LEU A 194 0.73 8.37 16.55
N ARG A 195 0.99 7.71 15.43
CA ARG A 195 0.95 8.33 14.09
C ARG A 195 -0.45 8.80 13.72
N LEU A 196 -1.47 8.00 13.99
CA LEU A 196 -2.87 8.39 13.76
C LEU A 196 -3.28 9.61 14.61
N LYS A 197 -2.86 9.70 15.87
CA LYS A 197 -3.07 10.90 16.68
C LYS A 197 -2.45 12.14 16.04
N LYS A 198 -1.22 12.03 15.51
CA LYS A 198 -0.57 13.13 14.78
C LYS A 198 -1.26 13.48 13.47
N LYS A 199 -1.77 12.47 12.74
CA LYS A 199 -2.57 12.69 11.53
C LYS A 199 -3.81 13.53 11.83
N ILE A 200 -4.49 13.27 12.94
CA ILE A 200 -5.63 14.06 13.41
C ILE A 200 -5.18 15.46 13.82
N ALA A 201 -4.10 15.58 14.61
CA ALA A 201 -3.60 16.89 15.10
C ALA A 201 -3.19 17.84 13.97
N ARG A 202 -2.63 17.31 12.86
CA ARG A 202 -2.31 18.12 11.66
C ARG A 202 -3.51 18.35 10.73
N LYS A 203 -4.72 18.02 11.17
CA LYS A 203 -5.95 18.16 10.39
C LYS A 203 -5.91 17.46 9.02
N ALA A 204 -5.31 16.27 8.95
CA ALA A 204 -5.34 15.51 7.70
C ALA A 204 -6.78 15.05 7.41
N LEU A 205 -7.22 15.25 6.17
CA LEU A 205 -8.53 14.78 5.72
C LEU A 205 -8.54 13.24 5.71
N ASN A 206 -9.63 12.66 6.18
CA ASN A 206 -9.81 11.22 6.20
C ASN A 206 -11.12 10.89 5.47
N PHE A 207 -11.00 10.54 4.20
CA PHE A 207 -12.13 10.07 3.41
C PHE A 207 -12.27 8.56 3.58
N SER A 208 -13.41 8.10 4.04
CA SER A 208 -13.71 6.67 4.12
C SER A 208 -14.32 6.20 2.81
N THR A 209 -13.49 5.77 1.88
CA THR A 209 -13.99 5.06 0.69
C THR A 209 -14.20 3.59 1.03
N LYS A 210 -15.42 3.10 0.81
CA LYS A 210 -15.73 1.68 0.96
C LYS A 210 -15.33 0.97 -0.33
N ALA A 211 -14.34 0.08 -0.29
CA ALA A 211 -13.99 -0.72 -1.46
C ALA A 211 -15.14 -1.68 -1.81
N HIS A 212 -15.50 -1.76 -3.07
CA HIS A 212 -16.53 -2.70 -3.53
C HIS A 212 -15.99 -4.14 -3.47
N LYS A 213 -16.78 -5.05 -2.93
CA LYS A 213 -16.49 -6.50 -2.92
C LYS A 213 -17.56 -7.21 -3.74
N LEU A 214 -17.11 -7.98 -4.72
CA LEU A 214 -18.00 -8.79 -5.55
C LEU A 214 -18.12 -10.19 -4.95
N ASP A 215 -19.35 -10.65 -4.77
CA ASP A 215 -19.66 -12.03 -4.46
C ASP A 215 -20.11 -12.73 -5.75
N LEU A 216 -19.38 -13.80 -6.12
CA LEU A 216 -19.57 -14.49 -7.38
C LEU A 216 -20.21 -15.85 -7.21
N SER A 217 -20.92 -16.31 -8.24
CA SER A 217 -21.35 -17.70 -8.37
C SER A 217 -20.17 -18.60 -8.76
N LYS A 218 -20.33 -19.91 -8.66
CA LYS A 218 -19.35 -20.89 -9.16
C LYS A 218 -19.07 -20.73 -10.66
N ASP A 219 -20.03 -20.21 -11.41
CA ASP A 219 -19.94 -20.00 -12.87
C ASP A 219 -19.47 -18.57 -13.22
N GLY A 220 -18.91 -17.81 -12.26
CA GLY A 220 -18.36 -16.47 -12.47
C GLY A 220 -19.38 -15.36 -12.66
N TYR A 221 -20.67 -15.57 -12.33
CA TYR A 221 -21.67 -14.52 -12.37
C TYR A 221 -21.72 -13.73 -11.06
N VAL A 222 -21.89 -12.40 -11.18
CA VAL A 222 -22.05 -11.54 -10.02
C VAL A 222 -23.38 -11.83 -9.32
N LYS A 223 -23.31 -12.32 -8.07
CA LYS A 223 -24.47 -12.57 -7.20
C LYS A 223 -24.84 -11.32 -6.40
N LYS A 224 -23.84 -10.67 -5.83
CA LYS A 224 -24.02 -9.53 -4.94
C LYS A 224 -22.83 -8.60 -5.06
N ILE A 225 -23.09 -7.30 -4.99
CA ILE A 225 -22.10 -6.26 -4.80
C ILE A 225 -22.22 -5.80 -3.36
N GLY A 226 -21.16 -5.96 -2.59
CA GLY A 226 -21.08 -5.52 -1.20
C GLY A 226 -19.94 -4.52 -1.02
N PHE A 227 -19.71 -4.12 0.22
CA PHE A 227 -18.59 -3.29 0.61
C PHE A 227 -17.63 -4.08 1.48
N GLY A 228 -16.35 -3.97 1.19
CA GLY A 228 -15.29 -4.45 2.07
C GLY A 228 -15.16 -3.54 3.28
N ALA A 229 -15.03 -4.11 4.47
CA ALA A 229 -14.67 -3.34 5.65
C ALA A 229 -13.20 -2.88 5.55
N SER A 230 -12.93 -1.61 5.84
CA SER A 230 -11.55 -1.14 6.04
C SER A 230 -11.03 -1.72 7.36
N LEU A 231 -10.06 -2.60 7.29
CA LEU A 231 -9.50 -3.26 8.46
C LEU A 231 -8.45 -2.37 9.15
N LYS A 232 -8.43 -2.35 10.47
CA LYS A 232 -7.42 -1.60 11.25
C LYS A 232 -6.01 -2.12 10.98
N SER A 233 -5.85 -3.40 10.66
CA SER A 233 -4.58 -4.01 10.25
C SER A 233 -3.99 -3.39 8.98
N GLN A 234 -4.81 -3.00 8.01
CA GLN A 234 -4.37 -2.28 6.82
C GLN A 234 -3.75 -0.93 7.17
N LYS A 235 -4.31 -0.21 8.17
CA LYS A 235 -3.76 1.08 8.62
C LYS A 235 -2.39 0.96 9.27
N VAL A 236 -2.07 -0.19 9.85
CA VAL A 236 -0.73 -0.42 10.43
C VAL A 236 0.32 -0.45 9.32
N ILE A 237 0.08 -1.21 8.26
CA ILE A 237 0.99 -1.26 7.12
C ILE A 237 1.02 0.06 6.36
N GLU A 238 -0.15 0.70 6.15
CA GLU A 238 -0.23 2.05 5.55
C GLU A 238 0.70 3.03 6.27
N GLU A 239 0.66 3.11 7.61
CA GLU A 239 1.52 4.03 8.36
C GLU A 239 3.01 3.64 8.29
N CYS A 240 3.35 2.37 8.22
CA CYS A 240 4.73 1.92 7.99
C CYS A 240 5.24 2.37 6.62
N MET A 241 4.42 2.21 5.56
CA MET A 241 4.76 2.63 4.21
C MET A 241 4.86 4.15 4.10
N LEU A 242 3.94 4.90 4.71
CA LEU A 242 3.99 6.37 4.75
C LEU A 242 5.28 6.87 5.42
N LEU A 243 5.70 6.26 6.53
CA LEU A 243 6.97 6.59 7.20
C LEU A 243 8.17 6.29 6.29
N ALA A 244 8.21 5.13 5.65
CA ALA A 244 9.29 4.77 4.73
C ALA A 244 9.35 5.72 3.53
N ASN A 245 8.20 6.05 2.94
CA ASN A 245 8.10 6.96 1.79
C ASN A 245 8.51 8.39 2.16
N GLU A 246 8.10 8.90 3.34
CA GLU A 246 8.52 10.21 3.86
C GLU A 246 10.04 10.28 4.01
N CYS A 247 10.64 9.25 4.60
CA CYS A 247 12.10 9.15 4.74
C CYS A 247 12.80 9.04 3.39
N ALA A 248 12.26 8.25 2.45
CA ALA A 248 12.85 8.06 1.12
C ALA A 248 12.80 9.36 0.30
N ALA A 249 11.68 10.07 0.32
CA ALA A 249 11.56 11.36 -0.37
C ALA A 249 12.57 12.38 0.18
N ASN A 250 12.69 12.48 1.50
CA ASN A 250 13.66 13.36 2.13
C ASN A 250 15.11 12.95 1.79
N PHE A 251 15.42 11.64 1.81
CA PHE A 251 16.74 11.14 1.46
C PHE A 251 17.10 11.47 0.02
N LEU A 252 16.21 11.22 -0.94
CA LEU A 252 16.45 11.51 -2.36
C LEU A 252 16.56 13.00 -2.61
N ASN A 253 15.73 13.82 -1.99
CA ASN A 253 15.80 15.27 -2.14
C ASN A 253 17.14 15.84 -1.65
N ILE A 254 17.67 15.33 -0.54
CA ILE A 254 18.98 15.76 -0.01
C ILE A 254 20.12 15.27 -0.90
N LYS A 255 20.07 14.01 -1.37
CA LYS A 255 21.16 13.38 -2.12
C LYS A 255 21.19 13.74 -3.59
N MET A 256 20.04 13.74 -4.24
CA MET A 256 19.89 13.90 -5.69
C MET A 256 19.30 15.26 -6.08
N LYS A 257 18.73 16.01 -5.13
CA LYS A 257 18.01 17.27 -5.34
C LYS A 257 16.83 17.14 -6.33
N MET A 258 16.48 15.93 -6.72
CA MET A 258 15.41 15.64 -7.68
C MET A 258 14.85 14.26 -7.40
N CYS A 259 13.53 14.16 -7.28
CA CYS A 259 12.80 12.89 -7.26
C CYS A 259 11.38 13.12 -7.78
N PRO A 260 10.70 12.08 -8.29
CA PRO A 260 9.30 12.17 -8.66
C PRO A 260 8.43 12.27 -7.40
N TYR A 261 7.53 13.26 -7.37
CA TYR A 261 6.52 13.40 -6.32
C TYR A 261 5.14 13.18 -6.93
N ARG A 262 4.29 12.44 -6.23
CA ARG A 262 2.87 12.49 -6.51
C ARG A 262 2.28 13.71 -5.85
N ILE A 263 1.79 14.63 -6.65
CA ILE A 263 1.15 15.86 -6.19
C ILE A 263 -0.35 15.80 -6.45
N HIS A 264 -1.10 16.54 -5.64
CA HIS A 264 -2.50 16.87 -5.88
C HIS A 264 -2.63 18.39 -5.78
N GLU A 265 -3.25 18.98 -6.78
CA GLU A 265 -3.57 20.40 -6.73
C GLU A 265 -4.64 20.68 -5.68
N GLU A 266 -4.67 21.91 -5.20
CA GLU A 266 -5.75 22.37 -4.33
C GLU A 266 -7.07 22.39 -5.12
N PRO A 267 -8.20 21.97 -4.51
CA PRO A 267 -9.48 22.05 -5.18
C PRO A 267 -9.86 23.51 -5.48
N GLU A 268 -10.49 23.73 -6.62
CA GLU A 268 -10.99 25.03 -7.02
C GLU A 268 -12.07 25.54 -6.04
N GLU A 269 -12.07 26.83 -5.78
CA GLU A 269 -13.04 27.45 -4.85
C GLU A 269 -14.49 27.21 -5.28
N THR A 270 -14.76 27.29 -6.59
CA THR A 270 -16.07 27.02 -7.18
C THR A 270 -16.58 25.61 -6.87
N LYS A 271 -15.70 24.61 -6.89
CA LYS A 271 -16.04 23.21 -6.56
C LYS A 271 -16.32 23.06 -5.06
N ILE A 272 -15.51 23.69 -4.22
CA ILE A 272 -15.76 23.69 -2.77
C ILE A 272 -17.08 24.38 -2.43
N ASP A 273 -17.37 25.54 -3.01
CA ASP A 273 -18.61 26.27 -2.81
C ASP A 273 -19.83 25.47 -3.26
N HIS A 274 -19.71 24.77 -4.41
CA HIS A 274 -20.77 23.88 -4.90
C HIS A 274 -21.04 22.76 -3.91
N LEU A 275 -19.99 22.09 -3.44
CA LEU A 275 -20.08 21.00 -2.47
C LEU A 275 -20.65 21.49 -1.13
N MET A 276 -20.24 22.67 -0.67
CA MET A 276 -20.78 23.30 0.53
C MET A 276 -22.28 23.57 0.43
N LYS A 277 -22.75 24.08 -0.71
CA LYS A 277 -24.18 24.31 -0.98
C LYS A 277 -24.97 22.99 -0.96
N LEU A 278 -24.43 21.94 -1.59
CA LEU A 278 -25.07 20.63 -1.62
C LEU A 278 -25.19 20.02 -0.20
N VAL A 279 -24.10 20.02 0.58
CA VAL A 279 -24.05 19.32 1.87
C VAL A 279 -24.68 20.14 3.00
N LEU A 280 -24.43 21.43 3.04
CA LEU A 280 -24.83 22.28 4.17
C LEU A 280 -26.04 23.16 3.86
N LYS A 281 -26.52 23.17 2.62
CA LYS A 281 -27.60 24.09 2.14
C LYS A 281 -27.36 25.57 2.51
N ARG A 282 -26.11 25.95 2.62
CA ARG A 282 -25.65 27.30 3.01
C ARG A 282 -24.46 27.70 2.14
N SER A 283 -24.40 28.97 1.77
CA SER A 283 -23.16 29.62 1.30
C SER A 283 -22.37 30.08 2.52
N PHE A 284 -21.07 29.80 2.54
CA PHE A 284 -20.21 30.19 3.67
C PHE A 284 -19.58 31.56 3.42
N SER A 285 -19.35 32.31 4.51
CA SER A 285 -18.60 33.58 4.46
C SER A 285 -17.11 33.28 4.28
N ASN A 286 -16.42 34.07 3.46
CA ASN A 286 -15.01 33.97 3.02
C ASN A 286 -13.92 33.94 4.12
N LYS A 287 -14.23 33.58 5.37
CA LYS A 287 -13.27 33.65 6.49
C LYS A 287 -12.64 32.29 6.90
N ALA A 288 -13.20 31.17 6.46
CA ALA A 288 -12.66 29.85 6.84
C ALA A 288 -11.67 29.33 5.77
N SER A 289 -10.58 28.68 6.21
CA SER A 289 -9.64 28.06 5.27
C SER A 289 -10.32 26.95 4.47
N LYS A 290 -9.85 26.67 3.24
CA LYS A 290 -10.35 25.55 2.40
C LYS A 290 -10.34 24.23 3.16
N ILE A 291 -9.29 23.98 3.94
CA ILE A 291 -9.15 22.78 4.77
C ILE A 291 -10.25 22.69 5.82
N ASP A 292 -10.55 23.79 6.53
CA ASP A 292 -11.61 23.81 7.54
C ASP A 292 -13.00 23.61 6.91
N GLN A 293 -13.22 24.13 5.71
CA GLN A 293 -14.44 23.89 4.93
C GLN A 293 -14.58 22.40 4.56
N LEU A 294 -13.52 21.77 4.05
CA LEU A 294 -13.51 20.34 3.72
C LEU A 294 -13.71 19.46 4.96
N HIS A 295 -13.12 19.82 6.11
CA HIS A 295 -13.38 19.12 7.37
C HIS A 295 -14.84 19.20 7.79
N LEU A 296 -15.46 20.36 7.65
CA LEU A 296 -16.87 20.54 7.97
C LEU A 296 -17.76 19.69 7.05
N ILE A 297 -17.49 19.71 5.75
CA ILE A 297 -18.17 18.84 4.78
C ILE A 297 -18.03 17.38 5.19
N ASN A 298 -16.79 16.91 5.40
CA ASN A 298 -16.50 15.52 5.73
C ASN A 298 -17.19 15.08 7.04
N SER A 299 -17.29 15.95 8.04
CA SER A 299 -18.00 15.67 9.30
C SER A 299 -19.50 15.46 9.10
N LYS A 300 -20.10 16.13 8.13
CA LYS A 300 -21.54 16.02 7.85
C LYS A 300 -21.87 14.85 6.91
N VAL A 301 -21.00 14.59 5.93
CA VAL A 301 -21.19 13.48 4.98
C VAL A 301 -20.97 12.12 5.63
N LYS A 302 -20.12 12.05 6.67
CA LYS A 302 -19.75 10.80 7.34
C LYS A 302 -20.95 10.03 7.92
N ASP A 303 -21.98 10.74 8.36
CA ASP A 303 -23.16 10.17 9.00
C ASP A 303 -24.40 10.09 8.06
N ASP A 304 -24.21 10.43 6.76
CA ASP A 304 -25.28 10.44 5.76
C ASP A 304 -24.88 9.59 4.56
N ASP A 305 -25.38 8.36 4.52
CA ASP A 305 -25.10 7.42 3.43
C ASP A 305 -25.55 7.98 2.05
N CYS A 306 -26.62 8.77 1.99
CA CYS A 306 -27.09 9.38 0.74
C CYS A 306 -26.09 10.40 0.20
N LEU A 307 -25.59 11.28 1.06
CA LEU A 307 -24.56 12.27 0.69
C LEU A 307 -23.23 11.61 0.34
N LEU A 308 -22.90 10.49 0.97
CA LEU A 308 -21.67 9.75 0.70
C LEU A 308 -21.65 9.16 -0.72
N TYR A 309 -22.82 8.79 -1.27
CA TYR A 309 -22.95 8.26 -2.63
C TYR A 309 -23.15 9.32 -3.69
N THR A 310 -23.72 10.47 -3.32
CA THR A 310 -24.03 11.56 -4.27
C THR A 310 -22.97 12.65 -4.25
N SER A 311 -22.11 12.70 -3.23
CA SER A 311 -20.98 13.62 -3.20
C SER A 311 -19.90 13.14 -4.17
N PRO A 312 -19.48 13.99 -5.12
CA PRO A 312 -18.39 13.63 -6.02
C PRO A 312 -17.13 13.31 -5.21
N SER A 313 -16.48 12.21 -5.57
CA SER A 313 -15.18 11.83 -5.01
C SER A 313 -14.15 12.93 -5.33
N PRO A 314 -13.13 13.14 -4.50
CA PRO A 314 -11.99 13.99 -4.89
C PRO A 314 -11.36 13.59 -6.23
N ARG A 315 -11.54 12.33 -6.67
CA ARG A 315 -11.11 11.83 -7.98
C ARG A 315 -12.04 12.27 -9.13
N ASP A 316 -13.28 12.61 -8.85
CA ASP A 316 -14.25 13.06 -9.86
C ASP A 316 -14.05 14.55 -10.21
N PHE A 317 -13.07 15.19 -9.58
CA PHE A 317 -12.65 16.56 -9.85
C PHE A 317 -11.41 16.65 -10.76
N GLU A 318 -10.89 15.52 -11.19
CA GLU A 318 -9.86 15.41 -12.23
C GLU A 318 -10.53 15.31 -13.61
#